data_0729f871c985c8a077efabd112c2d540
#
_entry.id   0729f871c985c8a077efabd112c2d540
#
_cell.length_a   1.000
_cell.length_b   1.000
_cell.length_c   1.000
_cell.angle_alpha   90.00
_cell.angle_beta   90.00
_cell.angle_gamma   90.00
#
_symmetry.space_group_name_H-M   'P 1'
#
loop_
_entity.id
_entity.type
_entity.pdbx_description
1 polymer ?
#
loop_
_entity_poly.entity_id
_entity_poly.type
_entity_poly.pdbx_seq_one_letter_code
_entity_poly.pdbx_strand_id
1 'polypeptide(L)'
;MSDLRVLAWPAFDNKTGNPYNRLLYSAMMELDAPVNVTVDELTPRRAVSGRYDIIHVHWPDDFLSIDSIVRSSTYVGGELALLAAAHARGSRIVWTGHDLGPHESHHPGLEHVFWKGFPPLVDGFISLSHDGLHQAKRQIPRLKEIPSAVVQHGHYRDAYPAPIDSKEARASLGLHRDAPVLLYIGRIRPYKNVPHLVRIFRQWCLQDARLFVVGNPSNETLRRSIKMTAQHDSRIRLDLRFVPDDSVTRYLAACDLVVLPYDHILHSGTALLGLSFNRPVLVPARGAMSELRQSVGANWVRTYYDKLTPKQLSQALHWVTTTDRADVAPLDNLEWDVLARKTVDLYRDVLASA
;
A
#
# COMPACT_ATOMS: atom_id res chain seq x y z
N MET A 1 -6.31 -18.77 -29.14
CA MET A 1 -5.99 -19.12 -27.76
C MET A 1 -7.27 -18.98 -26.96
N SER A 2 -7.62 -19.92 -26.09
CA SER A 2 -8.79 -19.78 -25.21
C SER A 2 -8.57 -18.60 -24.27
N ASP A 3 -9.64 -17.87 -23.94
CA ASP A 3 -9.57 -16.76 -22.98
C ASP A 3 -9.07 -17.27 -21.63
N LEU A 4 -8.08 -16.60 -21.08
CA LEU A 4 -7.52 -16.86 -19.76
C LEU A 4 -8.56 -16.51 -18.70
N ARG A 5 -8.95 -17.47 -17.86
CA ARG A 5 -9.99 -17.30 -16.84
C ARG A 5 -9.35 -17.13 -15.47
N VAL A 6 -9.51 -15.93 -14.90
CA VAL A 6 -8.90 -15.54 -13.63
C VAL A 6 -9.98 -15.32 -12.57
N LEU A 7 -9.83 -15.94 -11.40
CA LEU A 7 -10.52 -15.52 -10.18
C LEU A 7 -9.58 -14.65 -9.34
N ALA A 8 -9.93 -13.39 -9.19
CA ALA A 8 -9.24 -12.45 -8.32
C ALA A 8 -9.91 -12.43 -6.93
N TRP A 9 -9.16 -12.74 -5.90
CA TRP A 9 -9.62 -12.84 -4.52
C TRP A 9 -8.70 -12.04 -3.58
N PRO A 10 -9.26 -11.29 -2.61
CA PRO A 10 -10.69 -11.09 -2.30
C PRO A 10 -11.40 -10.15 -3.29
N ALA A 11 -12.73 -10.11 -3.19
CA ALA A 11 -13.61 -9.24 -3.97
C ALA A 11 -13.32 -7.74 -3.77
N PHE A 12 -13.84 -6.86 -4.65
CA PHE A 12 -13.57 -5.42 -4.64
C PHE A 12 -13.97 -4.71 -3.33
N ASP A 13 -15.07 -5.11 -2.73
CA ASP A 13 -15.67 -4.51 -1.54
C ASP A 13 -15.05 -5.00 -0.23
N ASN A 14 -14.20 -6.03 -0.29
CA ASN A 14 -13.60 -6.66 0.88
C ASN A 14 -12.50 -5.79 1.53
N LYS A 15 -11.95 -4.81 0.82
CA LYS A 15 -10.90 -3.90 1.29
C LYS A 15 -11.34 -2.44 1.23
N THR A 16 -12.33 -2.07 2.06
CA THR A 16 -12.78 -0.68 2.17
C THR A 16 -11.60 0.28 2.39
N GLY A 17 -11.49 1.29 1.54
CA GLY A 17 -10.43 2.31 1.59
C GLY A 17 -9.08 1.86 1.01
N ASN A 18 -9.01 0.70 0.33
CA ASN A 18 -7.86 0.32 -0.50
C ASN A 18 -8.34 -0.07 -1.91
N PRO A 19 -8.25 0.83 -2.89
CA PRO A 19 -8.77 0.59 -4.23
C PRO A 19 -7.88 -0.29 -5.12
N TYR A 20 -6.81 -0.90 -4.61
CA TYR A 20 -5.82 -1.65 -5.39
C TYR A 20 -6.47 -2.70 -6.31
N ASN A 21 -7.27 -3.62 -5.75
CA ASN A 21 -7.91 -4.67 -6.54
C ASN A 21 -8.84 -4.08 -7.61
N ARG A 22 -9.64 -3.09 -7.25
CA ARG A 22 -10.53 -2.41 -8.20
C ARG A 22 -9.75 -1.81 -9.36
N LEU A 23 -8.68 -1.09 -9.09
CA LEU A 23 -7.88 -0.43 -10.13
C LEU A 23 -7.15 -1.45 -11.02
N LEU A 24 -6.48 -2.44 -10.43
CA LEU A 24 -5.78 -3.47 -11.19
C LEU A 24 -6.71 -4.28 -12.08
N TYR A 25 -7.80 -4.78 -11.52
CA TYR A 25 -8.67 -5.68 -12.26
C TYR A 25 -9.61 -4.96 -13.22
N SER A 26 -10.02 -3.73 -12.95
CA SER A 26 -10.71 -2.91 -13.94
C SER A 26 -9.81 -2.65 -15.15
N ALA A 27 -8.56 -2.25 -14.92
CA ALA A 27 -7.60 -2.07 -16.01
C ALA A 27 -7.34 -3.40 -16.77
N MET A 28 -7.29 -4.53 -16.06
CA MET A 28 -7.10 -5.85 -16.70
C MET A 28 -8.29 -6.24 -17.59
N MET A 29 -9.52 -5.92 -17.19
CA MET A 29 -10.74 -6.16 -17.98
C MET A 29 -10.82 -5.29 -19.24
N GLU A 30 -10.15 -4.13 -19.23
CA GLU A 30 -10.08 -3.18 -20.35
C GLU A 30 -8.92 -3.49 -21.31
N LEU A 31 -8.04 -4.45 -20.98
CA LEU A 31 -6.95 -4.84 -21.85
C LEU A 31 -7.49 -5.46 -23.17
N ASP A 32 -6.89 -5.05 -24.26
CA ASP A 32 -7.08 -5.70 -25.56
C ASP A 32 -6.34 -7.06 -25.59
N ALA A 33 -6.72 -7.94 -24.67
CA ALA A 33 -6.13 -9.27 -24.46
C ALA A 33 -7.23 -10.25 -24.05
N PRO A 34 -7.14 -11.52 -24.44
CA PRO A 34 -8.15 -12.55 -24.11
C PRO A 34 -8.03 -12.97 -22.63
N VAL A 35 -8.46 -12.12 -21.72
CA VAL A 35 -8.46 -12.38 -20.26
C VAL A 35 -9.86 -12.12 -19.71
N ASN A 36 -10.45 -13.15 -19.12
CA ASN A 36 -11.75 -13.07 -18.44
C ASN A 36 -11.52 -13.07 -16.93
N VAL A 37 -11.72 -11.93 -16.28
CA VAL A 37 -11.49 -11.76 -14.84
C VAL A 37 -12.81 -11.77 -14.07
N THR A 38 -12.92 -12.66 -13.10
CA THR A 38 -13.98 -12.64 -12.07
C THR A 38 -13.36 -12.14 -10.78
N VAL A 39 -13.86 -11.03 -10.24
CA VAL A 39 -13.42 -10.51 -8.94
C VAL A 39 -14.48 -10.85 -7.90
N ASP A 40 -14.19 -11.86 -7.08
CA ASP A 40 -15.18 -12.40 -6.14
C ASP A 40 -14.51 -13.24 -5.04
N GLU A 41 -15.31 -13.72 -4.08
CA GLU A 41 -14.84 -14.59 -3.00
C GLU A 41 -14.54 -16.00 -3.49
N LEU A 42 -13.48 -16.61 -2.95
CA LEU A 42 -13.17 -18.02 -3.17
C LEU A 42 -14.10 -18.90 -2.32
N THR A 43 -15.19 -19.37 -2.94
CA THR A 43 -16.17 -20.25 -2.29
C THR A 43 -15.87 -21.72 -2.59
N PRO A 44 -16.39 -22.69 -1.78
CA PRO A 44 -16.24 -24.13 -2.06
C PRO A 44 -16.67 -24.52 -3.49
N ARG A 45 -17.80 -23.95 -3.97
CA ARG A 45 -18.31 -24.19 -5.32
C ARG A 45 -17.33 -23.70 -6.39
N ARG A 46 -16.70 -22.56 -6.20
CA ARG A 46 -15.70 -22.02 -7.13
C ARG A 46 -14.41 -22.82 -7.09
N ALA A 47 -13.92 -23.15 -5.90
CA ALA A 47 -12.70 -23.94 -5.72
C ALA A 47 -12.74 -25.28 -6.45
N VAL A 48 -13.89 -26.01 -6.42
CA VAL A 48 -14.01 -27.31 -7.07
C VAL A 48 -14.51 -27.24 -8.52
N SER A 49 -14.85 -26.07 -9.05
CA SER A 49 -15.50 -25.92 -10.35
C SER A 49 -14.58 -26.26 -11.53
N GLY A 50 -13.26 -26.13 -11.39
CA GLY A 50 -12.28 -26.23 -12.49
C GLY A 50 -12.46 -25.16 -13.58
N ARG A 51 -13.16 -24.06 -13.28
CA ARG A 51 -13.49 -23.01 -14.24
C ARG A 51 -12.42 -21.95 -14.41
N TYR A 52 -11.49 -21.87 -13.47
CA TYR A 52 -10.46 -20.83 -13.46
C TYR A 52 -9.10 -21.45 -13.76
N ASP A 53 -8.36 -20.83 -14.65
CA ASP A 53 -6.99 -21.20 -14.95
C ASP A 53 -6.05 -20.64 -13.90
N ILE A 54 -6.35 -19.42 -13.41
CA ILE A 54 -5.61 -18.73 -12.34
C ILE A 54 -6.56 -18.35 -11.20
N ILE A 55 -6.10 -18.54 -9.97
CA ILE A 55 -6.63 -17.88 -8.76
C ILE A 55 -5.58 -16.91 -8.27
N HIS A 56 -5.86 -15.62 -8.37
CA HIS A 56 -4.95 -14.58 -7.92
C HIS A 56 -5.32 -14.10 -6.52
N VAL A 57 -4.39 -14.31 -5.58
CA VAL A 57 -4.61 -14.11 -4.14
C VAL A 57 -3.89 -12.85 -3.66
N HIS A 58 -4.62 -12.02 -2.92
CA HIS A 58 -4.10 -10.85 -2.21
C HIS A 58 -4.40 -10.97 -0.72
N TRP A 59 -3.46 -10.52 0.13
CA TRP A 59 -3.61 -10.52 1.60
C TRP A 59 -4.15 -11.84 2.19
N PRO A 60 -3.52 -12.99 1.92
CA PRO A 60 -4.03 -14.29 2.35
C PRO A 60 -3.97 -14.49 3.86
N ASP A 61 -3.33 -13.60 4.60
CA ASP A 61 -3.06 -13.66 6.03
C ASP A 61 -3.88 -12.67 6.88
N ASP A 62 -4.81 -11.92 6.26
CA ASP A 62 -5.59 -10.89 6.96
C ASP A 62 -6.38 -11.44 8.18
N PHE A 63 -6.85 -12.68 8.11
CA PHE A 63 -7.58 -13.33 9.18
C PHE A 63 -6.72 -13.66 10.41
N LEU A 64 -5.39 -13.65 10.32
CA LEU A 64 -4.48 -13.82 11.45
C LEU A 64 -4.52 -12.64 12.43
N SER A 65 -5.08 -11.51 12.00
CA SER A 65 -5.33 -10.33 12.84
C SER A 65 -6.68 -10.33 13.56
N ILE A 66 -7.47 -11.41 13.46
CA ILE A 66 -8.74 -11.56 14.19
C ILE A 66 -8.46 -12.00 15.62
N ASP A 67 -9.05 -11.33 16.62
CA ASP A 67 -8.83 -11.65 18.05
C ASP A 67 -9.24 -13.08 18.44
N SER A 68 -10.31 -13.61 17.84
CA SER A 68 -10.83 -14.95 18.17
C SER A 68 -10.00 -16.04 17.50
N ILE A 69 -9.28 -16.82 18.31
CA ILE A 69 -8.49 -17.96 17.81
C ILE A 69 -9.35 -19.00 17.09
N VAL A 70 -10.58 -19.24 17.52
CA VAL A 70 -11.50 -20.19 16.89
C VAL A 70 -11.88 -19.73 15.49
N ARG A 71 -12.22 -18.45 15.33
CA ARG A 71 -12.54 -17.87 14.02
C ARG A 71 -11.31 -17.87 13.11
N SER A 72 -10.16 -17.42 13.60
CA SER A 72 -8.90 -17.44 12.84
C SER A 72 -8.55 -18.86 12.39
N SER A 73 -8.66 -19.87 13.27
CA SER A 73 -8.37 -21.28 12.92
C SER A 73 -9.33 -21.81 11.85
N THR A 74 -10.61 -21.45 11.93
CA THR A 74 -11.61 -21.84 10.92
C THR A 74 -11.28 -21.22 9.56
N TYR A 75 -10.86 -19.96 9.52
CA TYR A 75 -10.44 -19.29 8.29
C TYR A 75 -9.15 -19.91 7.73
N VAL A 76 -8.10 -20.11 8.54
CA VAL A 76 -6.84 -20.75 8.09
C VAL A 76 -7.12 -22.12 7.46
N GLY A 77 -7.84 -22.99 8.18
CA GLY A 77 -8.16 -24.33 7.68
C GLY A 77 -9.03 -24.32 6.42
N GLY A 78 -10.05 -23.46 6.41
CA GLY A 78 -10.96 -23.29 5.27
C GLY A 78 -10.27 -22.78 4.02
N GLU A 79 -9.45 -21.76 4.17
CA GLU A 79 -8.73 -21.11 3.07
C GLU A 79 -7.69 -22.03 2.43
N LEU A 80 -6.85 -22.67 3.26
CA LEU A 80 -5.88 -23.66 2.78
C LEU A 80 -6.58 -24.81 2.06
N ALA A 81 -7.72 -25.31 2.60
CA ALA A 81 -8.48 -26.37 1.98
C ALA A 81 -9.10 -25.95 0.63
N LEU A 82 -9.63 -24.72 0.53
CA LEU A 82 -10.19 -24.19 -0.71
C LEU A 82 -9.12 -24.00 -1.78
N LEU A 83 -7.96 -23.45 -1.43
CA LEU A 83 -6.83 -23.27 -2.35
C LEU A 83 -6.29 -24.64 -2.81
N ALA A 84 -6.12 -25.59 -1.88
CA ALA A 84 -5.68 -26.95 -2.22
C ALA A 84 -6.69 -27.67 -3.14
N ALA A 85 -7.98 -27.52 -2.87
CA ALA A 85 -9.03 -28.09 -3.75
C ALA A 85 -9.02 -27.49 -5.14
N ALA A 86 -8.85 -26.18 -5.26
CA ALA A 86 -8.75 -25.49 -6.54
C ALA A 86 -7.50 -25.90 -7.31
N HIS A 87 -6.37 -25.99 -6.63
CA HIS A 87 -5.10 -26.46 -7.21
C HIS A 87 -5.21 -27.90 -7.73
N ALA A 88 -5.84 -28.80 -6.95
CA ALA A 88 -6.12 -30.18 -7.37
C ALA A 88 -7.07 -30.27 -8.57
N ARG A 89 -7.87 -29.23 -8.84
CA ARG A 89 -8.75 -29.12 -10.02
C ARG A 89 -8.10 -28.46 -11.24
N GLY A 90 -6.79 -28.17 -11.14
CA GLY A 90 -5.98 -27.63 -12.23
C GLY A 90 -5.85 -26.12 -12.26
N SER A 91 -6.45 -25.38 -11.29
CA SER A 91 -6.19 -23.94 -11.16
C SER A 91 -4.78 -23.69 -10.64
N ARG A 92 -4.07 -22.69 -11.18
CA ARG A 92 -2.78 -22.22 -10.66
C ARG A 92 -2.98 -21.05 -9.72
N ILE A 93 -2.22 -21.02 -8.64
CA ILE A 93 -2.33 -20.01 -7.59
C ILE A 93 -1.22 -19.00 -7.76
N VAL A 94 -1.59 -17.75 -8.04
CA VAL A 94 -0.67 -16.60 -8.08
C VAL A 94 -0.91 -15.75 -6.85
N TRP A 95 0.15 -15.38 -6.16
CA TRP A 95 0.09 -14.54 -4.97
C TRP A 95 0.79 -13.20 -5.19
N THR A 96 0.09 -12.08 -4.90
CA THR A 96 0.74 -10.77 -4.77
C THR A 96 1.10 -10.52 -3.31
N GLY A 97 2.39 -10.48 -3.02
CA GLY A 97 2.94 -10.18 -1.68
C GLY A 97 2.90 -8.69 -1.39
N HIS A 98 1.78 -8.22 -0.83
CA HIS A 98 1.67 -6.85 -0.32
C HIS A 98 2.51 -6.67 0.95
N ASP A 99 2.57 -7.71 1.78
CA ASP A 99 3.36 -7.85 2.98
C ASP A 99 3.89 -9.28 3.05
N LEU A 100 4.94 -9.52 3.82
CA LEU A 100 5.55 -10.85 3.98
C LEU A 100 5.20 -11.49 5.34
N GLY A 101 4.09 -11.10 5.90
CA GLY A 101 3.51 -11.56 7.16
C GLY A 101 2.55 -10.52 7.71
N PRO A 102 1.71 -10.89 8.68
CA PRO A 102 0.74 -9.99 9.27
C PRO A 102 1.45 -8.85 10.01
N HIS A 103 0.95 -7.64 9.85
CA HIS A 103 1.45 -6.46 10.57
C HIS A 103 1.28 -6.59 12.10
N GLU A 104 0.26 -7.32 12.54
CA GLU A 104 -0.07 -7.59 13.95
C GLU A 104 -0.59 -9.04 13.98
N SER A 105 0.22 -9.97 14.49
CA SER A 105 -0.19 -11.37 14.69
C SER A 105 -0.73 -11.54 16.11
N HIS A 106 -1.98 -11.98 16.21
CA HIS A 106 -2.60 -12.30 17.50
C HIS A 106 -2.40 -13.77 17.89
N HIS A 107 -2.04 -14.64 16.91
CA HIS A 107 -1.94 -16.08 17.08
C HIS A 107 -0.68 -16.66 16.42
N PRO A 108 0.54 -16.51 17.00
CA PRO A 108 1.79 -16.92 16.36
C PRO A 108 1.86 -18.41 15.94
N GLY A 109 1.22 -19.29 16.72
CA GLY A 109 1.14 -20.72 16.38
C GLY A 109 0.32 -20.98 15.11
N LEU A 110 -0.78 -20.26 14.94
CA LEU A 110 -1.64 -20.36 13.76
C LEU A 110 -0.99 -19.72 12.54
N GLU A 111 -0.29 -18.62 12.74
CA GLU A 111 0.55 -17.99 11.72
C GLU A 111 1.59 -18.97 11.19
N HIS A 112 2.29 -19.69 12.07
CA HIS A 112 3.25 -20.71 11.67
C HIS A 112 2.60 -21.82 10.83
N VAL A 113 1.41 -22.29 11.22
CA VAL A 113 0.66 -23.31 10.45
C VAL A 113 0.30 -22.78 9.06
N PHE A 114 -0.19 -21.55 8.98
CA PHE A 114 -0.54 -20.91 7.71
C PHE A 114 0.68 -20.78 6.78
N TRP A 115 1.76 -20.19 7.25
CA TRP A 115 2.98 -19.99 6.46
C TRP A 115 3.74 -21.29 6.12
N LYS A 116 3.41 -22.40 6.79
CA LYS A 116 3.86 -23.73 6.40
C LYS A 116 2.99 -24.34 5.31
N GLY A 117 1.69 -24.07 5.32
CA GLY A 117 0.70 -24.67 4.40
C GLY A 117 0.47 -23.89 3.12
N PHE A 118 0.51 -22.56 3.15
CA PHE A 118 0.19 -21.69 2.01
C PHE A 118 1.27 -21.68 0.90
N PRO A 119 2.57 -21.45 1.18
CA PRO A 119 3.57 -21.32 0.13
C PRO A 119 3.69 -22.55 -0.79
N PRO A 120 3.52 -23.82 -0.32
CA PRO A 120 3.54 -24.97 -1.22
C PRO A 120 2.45 -24.97 -2.29
N LEU A 121 1.35 -24.25 -2.08
CA LEU A 121 0.24 -24.14 -3.02
C LEU A 121 0.46 -23.06 -4.08
N VAL A 122 1.46 -22.18 -3.88
CA VAL A 122 1.72 -21.05 -4.77
C VAL A 122 2.51 -21.50 -6.00
N ASP A 123 1.99 -21.17 -7.18
CA ASP A 123 2.60 -21.47 -8.48
C ASP A 123 3.26 -20.23 -9.12
N GLY A 124 2.89 -19.01 -8.69
CA GLY A 124 3.47 -17.77 -9.18
C GLY A 124 3.47 -16.68 -8.11
N PHE A 125 4.46 -15.80 -8.14
CA PHE A 125 4.61 -14.74 -7.14
C PHE A 125 4.83 -13.37 -7.76
N ILE A 126 4.04 -12.39 -7.32
CA ILE A 126 4.20 -10.97 -7.65
C ILE A 126 4.72 -10.23 -6.43
N SER A 127 5.83 -9.54 -6.58
CA SER A 127 6.31 -8.55 -5.62
C SER A 127 6.08 -7.14 -6.15
N LEU A 128 5.79 -6.20 -5.27
CA LEU A 128 5.60 -4.79 -5.63
C LEU A 128 6.94 -4.02 -5.74
N SER A 129 8.09 -4.67 -5.51
CA SER A 129 9.43 -4.10 -5.66
C SER A 129 10.50 -5.19 -5.78
N HIS A 130 11.68 -4.83 -6.30
CA HIS A 130 12.82 -5.73 -6.37
C HIS A 130 13.32 -6.10 -4.97
N ASP A 131 13.40 -5.13 -4.06
CA ASP A 131 13.81 -5.39 -2.66
C ASP A 131 12.81 -6.34 -1.98
N GLY A 132 11.50 -6.13 -2.16
CA GLY A 132 10.45 -7.02 -1.68
C GLY A 132 10.58 -8.45 -2.24
N LEU A 133 10.88 -8.60 -3.54
CA LEU A 133 11.12 -9.90 -4.16
C LEU A 133 12.33 -10.60 -3.53
N HIS A 134 13.42 -9.89 -3.33
CA HIS A 134 14.62 -10.45 -2.68
C HIS A 134 14.35 -10.87 -1.23
N GLN A 135 13.61 -10.06 -0.47
CA GLN A 135 13.21 -10.39 0.89
C GLN A 135 12.30 -11.62 0.92
N ALA A 136 11.26 -11.67 0.07
CA ALA A 136 10.34 -12.79 -0.03
C ALA A 136 11.08 -14.10 -0.34
N LYS A 137 11.95 -14.11 -1.35
CA LYS A 137 12.72 -15.30 -1.74
C LYS A 137 13.73 -15.76 -0.65
N ARG A 138 14.16 -14.87 0.23
CA ARG A 138 15.00 -15.26 1.39
C ARG A 138 14.16 -15.87 2.50
N GLN A 139 12.97 -15.34 2.78
CA GLN A 139 12.11 -15.79 3.87
C GLN A 139 11.33 -17.05 3.51
N ILE A 140 10.91 -17.19 2.24
CA ILE A 140 10.07 -18.28 1.75
C ILE A 140 10.81 -18.98 0.60
N PRO A 141 11.58 -20.06 0.90
CA PRO A 141 12.41 -20.74 -0.10
C PRO A 141 11.67 -21.21 -1.36
N ARG A 142 10.41 -21.63 -1.22
CA ARG A 142 9.54 -22.05 -2.32
C ARG A 142 9.46 -21.00 -3.45
N LEU A 143 9.49 -19.71 -3.11
CA LEU A 143 9.41 -18.62 -4.10
C LEU A 143 10.64 -18.51 -5.02
N LYS A 144 11.71 -19.25 -4.74
CA LYS A 144 12.88 -19.35 -5.65
C LYS A 144 12.64 -20.31 -6.81
N GLU A 145 11.69 -21.22 -6.65
CA GLU A 145 11.45 -22.35 -7.55
C GLU A 145 10.30 -22.09 -8.56
N ILE A 146 9.59 -20.97 -8.39
CA ILE A 146 8.41 -20.65 -9.19
C ILE A 146 8.60 -19.34 -9.98
N PRO A 147 7.87 -19.16 -11.09
CA PRO A 147 7.81 -17.89 -11.81
C PRO A 147 7.49 -16.73 -10.88
N SER A 148 8.21 -15.63 -11.03
CA SER A 148 7.97 -14.43 -10.21
C SER A 148 8.27 -13.16 -11.00
N ALA A 149 7.45 -12.12 -10.76
CA ALA A 149 7.59 -10.83 -11.41
C ALA A 149 7.60 -9.68 -10.39
N VAL A 150 8.20 -8.56 -10.77
CA VAL A 150 8.03 -7.29 -10.07
C VAL A 150 6.99 -6.46 -10.82
N VAL A 151 5.81 -6.34 -10.21
CA VAL A 151 4.72 -5.49 -10.68
C VAL A 151 4.50 -4.42 -9.62
N GLN A 152 5.03 -3.23 -9.85
CA GLN A 152 4.98 -2.13 -8.88
C GLN A 152 3.54 -1.78 -8.51
N HIS A 153 3.36 -1.10 -7.40
CA HIS A 153 2.04 -0.59 -7.01
C HIS A 153 1.66 0.59 -7.90
N GLY A 154 0.45 0.59 -8.44
CA GLY A 154 -0.06 1.66 -9.30
C GLY A 154 -0.40 2.95 -8.53
N HIS A 155 -0.53 4.04 -9.26
CA HIS A 155 -0.93 5.33 -8.69
C HIS A 155 -2.44 5.42 -8.43
N TYR A 156 -2.89 6.54 -7.82
CA TYR A 156 -4.27 6.72 -7.38
C TYR A 156 -5.00 7.89 -8.06
N ARG A 157 -4.52 8.41 -9.21
CA ARG A 157 -5.12 9.58 -9.86
C ARG A 157 -6.61 9.40 -10.12
N ASP A 158 -7.00 8.22 -10.62
CA ASP A 158 -8.39 7.92 -10.99
C ASP A 158 -9.22 7.32 -9.85
N ALA A 159 -8.63 7.21 -8.66
CA ALA A 159 -9.28 6.59 -7.50
C ALA A 159 -9.97 7.61 -6.57
N TYR A 160 -9.61 8.87 -6.68
CA TYR A 160 -10.11 9.95 -5.81
C TYR A 160 -10.80 11.04 -6.62
N PRO A 161 -11.67 11.85 -5.99
CA PRO A 161 -12.27 13.03 -6.63
C PRO A 161 -11.21 13.96 -7.21
N ALA A 162 -11.59 14.72 -8.23
CA ALA A 162 -10.70 15.68 -8.89
C ALA A 162 -10.03 16.61 -7.86
N PRO A 163 -8.74 16.94 -8.04
CA PRO A 163 -8.03 17.85 -7.15
C PRO A 163 -8.74 19.22 -7.11
N ILE A 164 -8.89 19.77 -5.91
CA ILE A 164 -9.37 21.13 -5.68
C ILE A 164 -8.19 22.11 -5.71
N ASP A 165 -8.48 23.39 -5.94
CA ASP A 165 -7.44 24.44 -5.92
C ASP A 165 -6.77 24.51 -4.54
N SER A 166 -5.44 24.69 -4.54
CA SER A 166 -4.65 24.71 -3.30
C SER A 166 -5.02 25.90 -2.41
N LYS A 167 -5.37 27.05 -2.97
CA LYS A 167 -5.76 28.25 -2.20
C LYS A 167 -7.11 28.01 -1.52
N GLU A 168 -8.05 27.41 -2.24
CA GLU A 168 -9.36 27.04 -1.71
C GLU A 168 -9.22 26.01 -0.58
N ALA A 169 -8.42 24.96 -0.79
CA ALA A 169 -8.11 23.95 0.23
C ALA A 169 -7.52 24.57 1.49
N ARG A 170 -6.53 25.45 1.33
CA ARG A 170 -5.89 26.16 2.46
C ARG A 170 -6.85 27.06 3.20
N ALA A 171 -7.66 27.84 2.48
CA ALA A 171 -8.69 28.70 3.08
C ALA A 171 -9.70 27.88 3.89
N SER A 172 -10.20 26.76 3.34
CA SER A 172 -11.16 25.87 4.01
C SER A 172 -10.59 25.25 5.31
N LEU A 173 -9.28 25.09 5.38
CA LEU A 173 -8.56 24.59 6.56
C LEU A 173 -8.09 25.72 7.48
N GLY A 174 -8.42 27.00 7.21
CA GLY A 174 -7.98 28.14 8.00
C GLY A 174 -6.48 28.29 8.05
N LEU A 175 -5.79 28.05 6.92
CA LEU A 175 -4.35 28.16 6.78
C LEU A 175 -3.98 29.52 6.16
N HIS A 176 -2.88 30.10 6.62
CA HIS A 176 -2.28 31.22 5.91
C HIS A 176 -1.75 30.75 4.55
N ARG A 177 -1.86 31.60 3.52
CA ARG A 177 -1.51 31.25 2.15
C ARG A 177 -0.09 30.69 2.00
N ASP A 178 0.86 31.28 2.68
CA ASP A 178 2.29 30.99 2.55
C ASP A 178 2.84 30.10 3.68
N ALA A 179 1.98 29.63 4.59
CA ALA A 179 2.41 28.76 5.67
C ALA A 179 2.86 27.40 5.12
N PRO A 180 4.08 26.93 5.44
CA PRO A 180 4.51 25.59 5.06
C PRO A 180 3.65 24.52 5.71
N VAL A 181 3.14 23.57 4.92
CA VAL A 181 2.21 22.52 5.38
C VAL A 181 2.81 21.15 5.14
N LEU A 182 3.12 20.44 6.22
CA LEU A 182 3.52 19.05 6.21
C LEU A 182 2.29 18.19 6.51
N LEU A 183 2.17 17.07 5.81
CA LEU A 183 1.07 16.13 5.94
C LEU A 183 1.57 14.71 6.20
N TYR A 184 1.07 14.09 7.25
CA TYR A 184 0.96 12.65 7.35
C TYR A 184 -0.49 12.25 7.09
N ILE A 185 -0.73 11.31 6.17
CA ILE A 185 -2.08 10.82 5.86
C ILE A 185 -2.08 9.29 5.72
N GLY A 186 -3.17 8.65 6.17
CA GLY A 186 -3.41 7.21 6.02
C GLY A 186 -3.57 6.48 7.36
N ARG A 187 -3.78 5.17 7.32
CA ARG A 187 -3.90 4.34 8.53
C ARG A 187 -2.67 4.51 9.42
N ILE A 188 -2.90 4.74 10.72
CA ILE A 188 -1.81 4.94 11.69
C ILE A 188 -1.56 3.62 12.42
N ARG A 189 -0.35 3.06 12.23
CA ARG A 189 0.12 1.82 12.85
C ARG A 189 1.40 2.08 13.62
N PRO A 190 1.79 1.24 14.61
CA PRO A 190 3.01 1.46 15.39
C PRO A 190 4.26 1.65 14.53
N TYR A 191 4.49 0.79 13.53
CA TYR A 191 5.66 0.85 12.64
C TYR A 191 5.73 2.12 11.77
N LYS A 192 4.61 2.82 11.61
CA LYS A 192 4.56 4.11 10.88
C LYS A 192 5.05 5.28 11.72
N ASN A 193 5.34 5.07 12.98
CA ASN A 193 6.08 5.95 13.89
C ASN A 193 5.60 7.42 13.92
N VAL A 194 4.29 7.62 13.80
CA VAL A 194 3.66 8.97 13.80
C VAL A 194 3.95 9.76 15.08
N PRO A 195 3.96 9.16 16.30
CA PRO A 195 4.36 9.90 17.51
C PRO A 195 5.76 10.51 17.41
N HIS A 196 6.70 9.84 16.73
CA HIS A 196 8.02 10.38 16.50
C HIS A 196 7.99 11.63 15.59
N LEU A 197 7.23 11.59 14.48
CA LEU A 197 7.05 12.77 13.62
C LEU A 197 6.53 13.96 14.42
N VAL A 198 5.49 13.76 15.22
CA VAL A 198 4.92 14.80 16.08
C VAL A 198 5.96 15.36 17.03
N ARG A 199 6.77 14.50 17.66
CA ARG A 199 7.83 14.91 18.60
C ARG A 199 8.90 15.76 17.94
N ILE A 200 9.43 15.34 16.78
CA ILE A 200 10.49 16.09 16.08
C ILE A 200 9.95 17.37 15.47
N PHE A 201 8.68 17.41 15.03
CA PHE A 201 8.06 18.64 14.56
C PHE A 201 7.96 19.68 15.69
N ARG A 202 7.61 19.29 16.91
CA ARG A 202 7.60 20.19 18.07
C ARG A 202 8.97 20.79 18.40
N GLN A 203 10.04 20.02 18.18
CA GLN A 203 11.43 20.48 18.38
C GLN A 203 11.88 21.42 17.27
N TRP A 204 11.12 21.52 16.18
CA TRP A 204 11.47 22.35 15.05
C TRP A 204 11.04 23.80 15.27
N CYS A 205 11.98 24.73 15.08
CA CYS A 205 11.79 26.16 15.44
C CYS A 205 10.99 26.97 14.41
N LEU A 206 10.52 26.40 13.30
CA LEU A 206 9.77 27.15 12.29
C LEU A 206 8.34 27.40 12.75
N GLN A 207 8.06 28.64 13.18
CA GLN A 207 6.78 29.02 13.82
C GLN A 207 5.58 28.98 12.85
N ASP A 208 5.80 29.29 11.57
CA ASP A 208 4.73 29.36 10.58
C ASP A 208 4.38 28.00 9.98
N ALA A 209 5.21 26.96 10.16
CA ALA A 209 4.93 25.63 9.66
C ALA A 209 3.72 24.99 10.35
N ARG A 210 2.98 24.18 9.61
CA ARG A 210 1.85 23.38 10.12
C ARG A 210 2.09 21.90 9.84
N LEU A 211 1.71 21.06 10.79
CA LEU A 211 1.70 19.62 10.64
C LEU A 211 0.26 19.11 10.75
N PHE A 212 -0.21 18.46 9.71
CA PHE A 212 -1.44 17.69 9.75
C PHE A 212 -1.11 16.21 9.95
N VAL A 213 -1.77 15.59 10.93
CA VAL A 213 -1.76 14.14 11.14
C VAL A 213 -3.18 13.63 10.91
N VAL A 214 -3.38 12.98 9.79
CA VAL A 214 -4.70 12.58 9.29
C VAL A 214 -4.78 11.07 9.14
N GLY A 215 -5.72 10.43 9.83
CA GLY A 215 -5.95 8.99 9.70
C GLY A 215 -6.32 8.29 11.00
N ASN A 216 -6.79 7.05 10.89
CA ASN A 216 -7.29 6.28 12.02
C ASN A 216 -6.15 5.47 12.70
N PRO A 217 -5.84 5.71 13.98
CA PRO A 217 -4.92 4.87 14.75
C PRO A 217 -5.48 3.46 14.96
N SER A 218 -4.61 2.44 14.92
CA SER A 218 -4.99 1.04 15.10
C SER A 218 -5.57 0.73 16.48
N ASN A 219 -5.17 1.49 17.49
CA ASN A 219 -5.64 1.31 18.85
C ASN A 219 -5.64 2.62 19.66
N GLU A 220 -6.32 2.60 20.81
CA GLU A 220 -6.48 3.78 21.66
C GLU A 220 -5.17 4.21 22.32
N THR A 221 -4.26 3.30 22.59
CA THR A 221 -2.95 3.61 23.15
C THR A 221 -2.14 4.50 22.19
N LEU A 222 -2.12 4.13 20.92
CA LEU A 222 -1.44 4.91 19.88
C LEU A 222 -2.11 6.29 19.68
N ARG A 223 -3.46 6.32 19.70
CA ARG A 223 -4.24 7.56 19.66
C ARG A 223 -3.86 8.51 20.80
N ARG A 224 -3.82 8.00 22.04
CA ARG A 224 -3.43 8.77 23.23
C ARG A 224 -2.00 9.26 23.12
N SER A 225 -1.07 8.41 22.71
CA SER A 225 0.34 8.77 22.52
C SER A 225 0.49 9.95 21.56
N ILE A 226 -0.20 9.95 20.43
CA ILE A 226 -0.16 11.06 19.45
C ILE A 226 -0.73 12.32 20.06
N LYS A 227 -1.91 12.26 20.70
CA LYS A 227 -2.53 13.42 21.35
C LYS A 227 -1.65 14.03 22.44
N MET A 228 -1.10 13.20 23.31
CA MET A 228 -0.20 13.66 24.38
C MET A 228 1.08 14.28 23.80
N THR A 229 1.65 13.68 22.77
CA THR A 229 2.85 14.23 22.13
C THR A 229 2.57 15.55 21.42
N ALA A 230 1.37 15.77 20.89
CA ALA A 230 0.98 17.00 20.21
C ALA A 230 0.54 18.13 21.16
N GLN A 231 0.29 17.83 22.45
CA GLN A 231 -0.24 18.81 23.42
C GLN A 231 0.48 20.16 23.39
N HIS A 232 -0.31 21.23 23.47
CA HIS A 232 0.17 22.62 23.57
C HIS A 232 0.94 23.17 22.36
N ASP A 233 0.97 22.43 21.22
CA ASP A 233 1.54 22.98 20.00
C ASP A 233 0.43 23.27 18.97
N SER A 234 0.04 24.54 18.87
CA SER A 234 -1.03 25.00 17.97
C SER A 234 -0.72 24.82 16.48
N ARG A 235 0.54 24.53 16.14
CA ARG A 235 0.97 24.24 14.77
C ARG A 235 0.57 22.84 14.31
N ILE A 236 0.18 21.94 15.24
CA ILE A 236 -0.15 20.54 14.96
C ILE A 236 -1.66 20.37 14.97
N ARG A 237 -2.20 19.86 13.86
CA ARG A 237 -3.61 19.53 13.71
C ARG A 237 -3.81 18.03 13.54
N LEU A 238 -4.67 17.46 14.39
CA LEU A 238 -4.93 16.02 14.43
C LEU A 238 -6.35 15.74 13.93
N ASP A 239 -6.49 14.95 12.85
CA ASP A 239 -7.74 14.33 12.44
C ASP A 239 -7.60 12.80 12.53
N LEU A 240 -7.76 12.27 13.76
CA LEU A 240 -7.46 10.88 14.11
C LEU A 240 -8.70 9.98 13.92
N ARG A 241 -9.21 9.90 12.70
CA ARG A 241 -10.36 9.07 12.32
C ARG A 241 -10.20 8.56 10.89
N PHE A 242 -11.11 7.69 10.46
CA PHE A 242 -11.26 7.42 9.03
C PHE A 242 -11.72 8.70 8.32
N VAL A 243 -11.02 9.07 7.26
CA VAL A 243 -11.26 10.33 6.53
C VAL A 243 -11.85 9.98 5.16
N PRO A 244 -13.01 10.57 4.79
CA PRO A 244 -13.60 10.40 3.45
C PRO A 244 -12.69 10.94 2.34
N ASP A 245 -12.87 10.42 1.12
CA ASP A 245 -12.03 10.74 -0.03
C ASP A 245 -11.99 12.24 -0.36
N ASP A 246 -13.11 12.95 -0.25
CA ASP A 246 -13.17 14.42 -0.42
C ASP A 246 -12.26 15.16 0.58
N SER A 247 -12.20 14.66 1.80
CA SER A 247 -11.33 15.25 2.81
C SER A 247 -9.87 14.88 2.56
N VAL A 248 -9.57 13.67 2.08
CA VAL A 248 -8.22 13.26 1.62
C VAL A 248 -7.74 14.21 0.54
N THR A 249 -8.57 14.47 -0.48
CA THR A 249 -8.27 15.40 -1.58
C THR A 249 -7.96 16.80 -1.03
N ARG A 250 -8.74 17.29 -0.07
CA ARG A 250 -8.54 18.61 0.56
C ARG A 250 -7.20 18.72 1.30
N TYR A 251 -6.85 17.72 2.11
CA TYR A 251 -5.57 17.72 2.83
C TYR A 251 -4.38 17.67 1.88
N LEU A 252 -4.47 16.84 0.84
CA LEU A 252 -3.42 16.74 -0.17
C LEU A 252 -3.30 18.02 -1.01
N ALA A 253 -4.41 18.66 -1.38
CA ALA A 253 -4.37 19.93 -2.11
C ALA A 253 -3.74 21.07 -1.28
N ALA A 254 -3.93 21.06 0.05
CA ALA A 254 -3.41 22.08 0.95
C ALA A 254 -1.93 21.89 1.33
N CYS A 255 -1.38 20.67 1.25
CA CYS A 255 -0.02 20.40 1.75
C CYS A 255 1.07 20.71 0.72
N ASP A 256 2.28 20.95 1.23
CA ASP A 256 3.50 21.14 0.43
C ASP A 256 4.36 19.86 0.39
N LEU A 257 4.29 19.06 1.45
CA LEU A 257 5.12 17.87 1.62
C LEU A 257 4.38 16.78 2.39
N VAL A 258 4.32 15.57 1.81
CA VAL A 258 3.88 14.38 2.55
C VAL A 258 5.09 13.77 3.27
N VAL A 259 4.95 13.51 4.58
CA VAL A 259 6.04 13.00 5.42
C VAL A 259 5.68 11.63 5.98
N LEU A 260 6.49 10.62 5.68
CA LEU A 260 6.30 9.25 6.14
C LEU A 260 7.45 8.83 7.06
N PRO A 261 7.24 8.85 8.40
CA PRO A 261 8.31 8.62 9.40
C PRO A 261 8.52 7.13 9.72
N TYR A 262 8.32 6.23 8.76
CA TYR A 262 8.22 4.79 8.98
C TYR A 262 9.53 4.15 9.47
N ASP A 263 9.44 3.32 10.50
CA ASP A 263 10.56 2.50 10.99
C ASP A 263 10.78 1.28 10.07
N HIS A 264 9.67 0.69 9.60
CA HIS A 264 9.68 -0.44 8.68
C HIS A 264 8.76 -0.15 7.51
N ILE A 265 9.17 -0.52 6.31
CA ILE A 265 8.40 -0.30 5.10
C ILE A 265 8.84 -1.30 4.03
N LEU A 266 7.89 -2.06 3.51
CA LEU A 266 8.08 -2.85 2.30
C LEU A 266 7.57 -2.04 1.09
N HIS A 267 6.34 -1.54 1.20
CA HIS A 267 5.68 -0.70 0.19
C HIS A 267 4.87 0.42 0.85
N SER A 268 4.51 1.47 0.10
CA SER A 268 3.66 2.55 0.63
C SER A 268 2.68 3.11 -0.38
N GLY A 269 1.43 2.69 -0.27
CA GLY A 269 0.32 3.36 -0.97
C GLY A 269 0.21 4.85 -0.61
N THR A 270 0.59 5.25 0.62
CA THR A 270 0.55 6.67 1.02
C THR A 270 1.58 7.53 0.26
N ALA A 271 2.76 6.98 -0.05
CA ALA A 271 3.73 7.69 -0.87
C ALA A 271 3.18 7.93 -2.29
N LEU A 272 2.62 6.88 -2.88
CA LEU A 272 1.98 6.97 -4.20
C LEU A 272 0.75 7.89 -4.18
N LEU A 273 -0.03 7.87 -3.11
CA LEU A 273 -1.15 8.80 -2.95
C LEU A 273 -0.67 10.26 -2.96
N GLY A 274 0.39 10.60 -2.23
CA GLY A 274 0.98 11.93 -2.28
C GLY A 274 1.41 12.33 -3.70
N LEU A 275 2.13 11.45 -4.39
CA LEU A 275 2.60 11.67 -5.76
C LEU A 275 1.44 11.76 -6.76
N SER A 276 0.34 11.02 -6.56
CA SER A 276 -0.85 11.08 -7.41
C SER A 276 -1.53 12.45 -7.37
N PHE A 277 -1.37 13.17 -6.25
CA PHE A 277 -1.82 14.56 -6.09
C PHE A 277 -0.71 15.59 -6.37
N ASN A 278 0.35 15.17 -7.04
CA ASN A 278 1.50 16.02 -7.37
C ASN A 278 2.13 16.68 -6.12
N ARG A 279 2.19 15.91 -5.02
CA ARG A 279 2.85 16.32 -3.78
C ARG A 279 4.15 15.56 -3.60
N PRO A 280 5.28 16.28 -3.42
CA PRO A 280 6.54 15.63 -3.11
C PRO A 280 6.44 14.88 -1.78
N VAL A 281 7.25 13.83 -1.66
CA VAL A 281 7.21 12.96 -0.47
C VAL A 281 8.59 12.87 0.19
N LEU A 282 8.60 12.86 1.53
CA LEU A 282 9.77 12.56 2.36
C LEU A 282 9.59 11.17 2.99
N VAL A 283 10.46 10.23 2.63
CA VAL A 283 10.33 8.81 2.96
C VAL A 283 11.66 8.23 3.46
N PRO A 284 11.67 7.14 4.25
CA PRO A 284 12.92 6.46 4.60
C PRO A 284 13.58 5.84 3.36
N ALA A 285 14.92 5.82 3.32
CA ALA A 285 15.71 5.19 2.26
C ALA A 285 15.74 3.66 2.44
N ARG A 286 14.58 3.01 2.45
CA ARG A 286 14.40 1.56 2.71
C ARG A 286 13.31 0.99 1.82
N GLY A 287 13.39 -0.32 1.58
CA GLY A 287 12.40 -1.05 0.81
C GLY A 287 12.16 -0.43 -0.56
N ALA A 288 10.93 -0.49 -1.03
CA ALA A 288 10.51 0.07 -2.31
C ALA A 288 10.69 1.59 -2.44
N MET A 289 11.00 2.32 -1.36
CA MET A 289 11.10 3.80 -1.42
C MET A 289 12.32 4.27 -2.20
N SER A 290 13.42 3.51 -2.15
CA SER A 290 14.61 3.80 -2.97
C SER A 290 14.33 3.56 -4.45
N GLU A 291 13.60 2.50 -4.79
CA GLU A 291 13.16 2.19 -6.15
C GLU A 291 12.15 3.24 -6.66
N LEU A 292 11.21 3.65 -5.81
CA LEU A 292 10.26 4.72 -6.14
C LEU A 292 10.99 6.04 -6.46
N ARG A 293 12.04 6.38 -5.69
CA ARG A 293 12.86 7.56 -5.97
C ARG A 293 13.61 7.44 -7.30
N GLN A 294 14.08 6.25 -7.66
CA GLN A 294 14.72 6.03 -8.96
C GLN A 294 13.73 6.16 -10.13
N SER A 295 12.51 5.62 -9.95
CA SER A 295 11.46 5.63 -10.96
C SER A 295 10.83 7.01 -11.17
N VAL A 296 10.49 7.72 -10.09
CA VAL A 296 9.75 9.00 -10.13
C VAL A 296 10.69 10.22 -10.13
N GLY A 297 11.91 10.03 -9.66
CA GLY A 297 12.93 11.09 -9.63
C GLY A 297 13.12 11.74 -8.25
N ALA A 298 14.34 12.25 -8.05
CA ALA A 298 14.75 12.89 -6.81
C ALA A 298 14.06 14.24 -6.53
N ASN A 299 13.43 14.84 -7.56
CA ASN A 299 12.66 16.07 -7.41
C ASN A 299 11.28 15.84 -6.78
N TRP A 300 10.80 14.59 -6.78
CA TRP A 300 9.51 14.20 -6.24
C TRP A 300 9.61 13.35 -4.98
N VAL A 301 10.67 12.54 -4.86
CA VAL A 301 10.89 11.63 -3.74
C VAL A 301 12.20 11.96 -3.07
N ARG A 302 12.14 12.54 -1.88
CA ARG A 302 13.29 12.76 -1.00
C ARG A 302 13.39 11.64 0.01
N THR A 303 14.57 11.04 0.11
CA THR A 303 14.83 9.98 1.10
C THR A 303 15.64 10.49 2.27
N TYR A 304 15.44 9.89 3.45
CA TYR A 304 16.27 10.08 4.63
C TYR A 304 16.75 8.73 5.15
N TYR A 305 17.92 8.74 5.81
CA TYR A 305 18.51 7.56 6.44
C TYR A 305 18.22 7.59 7.95
N ASP A 306 18.23 6.41 8.58
CA ASP A 306 18.00 6.20 10.00
C ASP A 306 16.62 6.73 10.49
N LYS A 307 16.58 7.41 11.64
CA LYS A 307 15.38 8.06 12.16
C LYS A 307 15.29 9.49 11.67
N LEU A 308 14.07 9.88 11.28
CA LEU A 308 13.80 11.26 10.87
C LEU A 308 14.13 12.25 11.99
N THR A 309 14.80 13.36 11.67
CA THR A 309 15.24 14.39 12.60
C THR A 309 14.68 15.78 12.27
N PRO A 310 14.65 16.75 13.19
CA PRO A 310 14.25 18.13 12.89
C PRO A 310 15.08 18.76 11.77
N LYS A 311 16.39 18.46 11.70
CA LYS A 311 17.28 18.92 10.63
C LYS A 311 16.85 18.40 9.27
N GLN A 312 16.48 17.14 9.18
CA GLN A 312 16.00 16.54 7.92
C GLN A 312 14.64 17.09 7.49
N LEU A 313 13.74 17.42 8.43
CA LEU A 313 12.50 18.14 8.12
C LEU A 313 12.80 19.52 7.52
N SER A 314 13.71 20.27 8.14
CA SER A 314 14.14 21.59 7.64
C SER A 314 14.74 21.50 6.23
N GLN A 315 15.63 20.54 6.02
CA GLN A 315 16.24 20.29 4.71
C GLN A 315 15.20 19.84 3.66
N ALA A 316 14.19 19.08 4.06
CA ALA A 316 13.14 18.64 3.16
C ALA A 316 12.21 19.80 2.76
N LEU A 317 11.89 20.69 3.68
CA LEU A 317 11.11 21.88 3.36
C LEU A 317 11.89 22.83 2.44
N HIS A 318 13.16 23.08 2.72
CA HIS A 318 14.01 23.85 1.82
C HIS A 318 14.06 23.23 0.42
N TRP A 319 14.22 21.90 0.34
CA TRP A 319 14.19 21.19 -0.95
C TRP A 319 12.83 21.36 -1.66
N VAL A 320 11.69 21.33 -0.94
CA VAL A 320 10.37 21.56 -1.56
C VAL A 320 10.30 22.93 -2.23
N THR A 321 10.84 23.97 -1.58
CA THR A 321 10.75 25.37 -2.04
C THR A 321 11.79 25.73 -3.09
N THR A 322 12.92 25.03 -3.17
CA THR A 322 14.05 25.38 -4.06
C THR A 322 14.21 24.43 -5.24
N THR A 323 13.54 23.27 -5.22
CA THR A 323 13.63 22.30 -6.32
C THR A 323 12.66 22.70 -7.43
N ASP A 324 13.18 22.91 -8.62
CA ASP A 324 12.37 23.00 -9.83
C ASP A 324 11.79 21.61 -10.15
N ARG A 325 10.49 21.55 -10.40
CA ARG A 325 9.78 20.34 -10.77
C ARG A 325 8.64 20.64 -11.72
N ALA A 326 8.31 19.67 -12.56
CA ALA A 326 7.13 19.73 -13.41
C ALA A 326 5.85 19.86 -12.56
N ASP A 327 4.76 20.34 -13.14
CA ASP A 327 3.47 20.44 -12.47
C ASP A 327 2.88 19.06 -12.09
N VAL A 328 3.27 18.02 -12.84
CA VAL A 328 2.76 16.66 -12.71
C VAL A 328 3.90 15.69 -12.41
N ALA A 329 3.73 14.86 -11.41
CA ALA A 329 4.67 13.78 -11.07
C ALA A 329 4.69 12.72 -12.18
N PRO A 330 5.87 12.25 -12.65
CA PRO A 330 5.99 11.27 -13.73
C PRO A 330 5.66 9.86 -13.21
N LEU A 331 4.40 9.45 -13.37
CA LEU A 331 3.89 8.16 -12.90
C LEU A 331 3.50 7.21 -14.03
N ASP A 332 3.91 7.49 -15.28
CA ASP A 332 3.50 6.75 -16.48
C ASP A 332 3.82 5.24 -16.40
N ASN A 333 4.95 4.89 -15.78
CA ASN A 333 5.33 3.49 -15.54
C ASN A 333 4.48 2.78 -14.47
N LEU A 334 3.66 3.53 -13.74
CA LEU A 334 2.77 3.08 -12.67
C LEU A 334 1.30 3.16 -13.07
N GLU A 335 1.02 3.33 -14.37
CA GLU A 335 -0.33 3.24 -14.94
C GLU A 335 -0.87 1.81 -14.80
N TRP A 336 -2.15 1.70 -14.48
CA TRP A 336 -2.75 0.40 -14.17
C TRP A 336 -2.82 -0.54 -15.37
N ASP A 337 -2.94 -0.05 -16.59
CA ASP A 337 -2.89 -0.85 -17.81
C ASP A 337 -1.51 -1.49 -18.04
N VAL A 338 -0.43 -0.75 -17.74
CA VAL A 338 0.95 -1.26 -17.79
C VAL A 338 1.15 -2.38 -16.77
N LEU A 339 0.64 -2.17 -15.56
CA LEU A 339 0.76 -3.13 -14.46
C LEU A 339 -0.11 -4.37 -14.70
N ALA A 340 -1.30 -4.19 -15.25
CA ALA A 340 -2.20 -5.26 -15.65
C ALA A 340 -1.56 -6.16 -16.72
N ARG A 341 -0.93 -5.59 -17.77
CA ARG A 341 -0.19 -6.35 -18.78
C ARG A 341 0.91 -7.21 -18.15
N LYS A 342 1.76 -6.63 -17.30
CA LYS A 342 2.82 -7.37 -16.59
C LYS A 342 2.26 -8.51 -15.73
N THR A 343 1.10 -8.28 -15.12
CA THR A 343 0.43 -9.31 -14.31
C THR A 343 -0.06 -10.46 -15.18
N VAL A 344 -0.67 -10.16 -16.33
CA VAL A 344 -1.13 -11.17 -17.31
C VAL A 344 0.04 -11.95 -17.90
N ASP A 345 1.17 -11.30 -18.16
CA ASP A 345 2.37 -11.98 -18.66
C ASP A 345 2.87 -13.02 -17.65
N LEU A 346 2.90 -12.69 -16.34
CA LEU A 346 3.23 -13.68 -15.32
C LEU A 346 2.22 -14.83 -15.28
N TYR A 347 0.92 -14.59 -15.47
CA TYR A 347 -0.06 -15.69 -15.52
C TYR A 347 0.26 -16.66 -16.66
N ARG A 348 0.67 -16.15 -17.83
CA ARG A 348 1.07 -16.98 -18.97
C ARG A 348 2.33 -17.79 -18.66
N ASP A 349 3.33 -17.18 -18.00
CA ASP A 349 4.55 -17.87 -17.59
C ASP A 349 4.25 -18.99 -16.60
N VAL A 350 3.35 -18.76 -15.65
CA VAL A 350 2.90 -19.77 -14.67
C VAL A 350 2.22 -20.95 -15.37
N LEU A 351 1.35 -20.68 -16.33
CA LEU A 351 0.65 -21.74 -17.09
C LEU A 351 1.58 -22.50 -18.02
N ALA A 352 2.60 -21.86 -18.57
CA ALA A 352 3.60 -22.51 -19.42
C ALA A 352 4.60 -23.37 -18.62
N SER A 353 4.75 -23.13 -17.34
CA SER A 353 5.66 -23.85 -16.43
C SER A 353 4.99 -25.04 -15.72
N ALA A 354 3.73 -25.31 -16.00
CA ALA A 354 2.85 -26.24 -15.28
C ALA A 354 2.87 -27.68 -15.82
#